data_606941ad6ec53b0fcfe673b6ccc4cc92
#
_entry.id   606941ad6ec53b0fcfe673b6ccc4cc92
#
_cell.length_a   1.000
_cell.length_b   1.000
_cell.length_c   1.000
_cell.angle_alpha   90.00
_cell.angle_beta   90.00
_cell.angle_gamma   90.00
#
_symmetry.space_group_name_H-M   'P 1'
#
loop_
_entity.id
_entity.type
_entity.pdbx_description
1 polymer ?
#
loop_
_entity_poly.entity_id
_entity_poly.type
_entity_poly.pdbx_seq_one_letter_code
_entity_poly.pdbx_strand_id
1 'polypeptide(L)'
;MRNSRLAIACLLTLLLTLGACQSEVAYHHYRHVSSPGWDKSDTLHFNIPPVRESGNYEMLAELRTDKNYPFHKITLIVSQTVIPEGKSFYDRLDCRLINQNGVIEGDGISYFQYQFHVRDMKLNKGDSIHLCISHNMKREIMPGIADVGICLKQKETGRISDE
;
A
#
# COMPACT_ATOMS: atom_id res chain seq x y z
N MET A 1 45.25 23.44 13.59
CA MET A 1 44.90 22.09 14.08
C MET A 1 43.62 22.04 14.92
N ARG A 2 43.35 23.04 15.79
CA ARG A 2 42.14 23.06 16.66
C ARG A 2 40.82 23.27 15.88
N ASN A 3 40.83 24.14 14.88
CA ASN A 3 39.65 24.45 14.05
C ASN A 3 39.27 23.27 13.13
N SER A 4 40.23 22.49 12.66
CA SER A 4 39.98 21.31 11.84
C SER A 4 39.30 20.18 12.63
N ARG A 5 39.64 20.02 13.91
CA ARG A 5 39.01 19.02 14.79
C ARG A 5 37.55 19.40 15.14
N LEU A 6 37.30 20.71 15.32
CA LEU A 6 35.93 21.23 15.50
C LEU A 6 35.06 21.06 14.25
N ALA A 7 35.62 21.34 13.08
CA ALA A 7 34.89 21.14 11.80
C ALA A 7 34.55 19.67 11.56
N ILE A 8 35.47 18.75 11.86
CA ILE A 8 35.25 17.30 11.75
C ILE A 8 34.17 16.84 12.76
N ALA A 9 34.21 17.34 13.98
CA ALA A 9 33.21 17.01 15.01
C ALA A 9 31.80 17.50 14.59
N CYS A 10 31.68 18.74 14.08
CA CYS A 10 30.42 19.27 13.58
C CYS A 10 29.91 18.49 12.35
N LEU A 11 30.80 18.04 11.47
CA LEU A 11 30.43 17.23 10.31
C LEU A 11 29.94 15.83 10.73
N LEU A 12 30.60 15.24 11.75
CA LEU A 12 30.20 13.95 12.30
C LEU A 12 28.82 14.01 13.00
N THR A 13 28.55 15.09 13.76
CA THR A 13 27.25 15.26 14.40
C THR A 13 26.15 15.54 13.39
N LEU A 14 26.43 16.25 12.30
CA LEU A 14 25.47 16.47 11.22
C LEU A 14 25.13 15.17 10.47
N LEU A 15 26.07 14.25 10.30
CA LEU A 15 25.83 12.94 9.70
C LEU A 15 24.98 12.02 10.56
N LEU A 16 25.03 12.16 11.89
CA LEU A 16 24.25 11.33 12.82
C LEU A 16 22.76 11.75 12.92
N THR A 17 22.41 12.95 12.45
CA THR A 17 21.03 13.44 12.48
C THR A 17 20.19 13.05 11.26
N LEU A 18 20.78 12.36 10.29
CA LEU A 18 20.09 11.87 9.07
C LEU A 18 19.37 10.52 9.28
N GLY A 19 19.10 10.12 10.54
CA GLY A 19 18.18 9.05 10.86
C GLY A 19 16.76 9.46 10.49
N ALA A 20 16.45 9.44 9.18
CA ALA A 20 15.11 9.72 8.68
C ALA A 20 14.16 8.67 9.27
N CYS A 21 13.17 9.12 10.01
CA CYS A 21 11.97 8.36 10.32
C CYS A 21 11.36 7.88 9.00
N GLN A 22 11.48 6.60 8.73
CA GLN A 22 10.87 5.97 7.57
C GLN A 22 9.87 4.94 8.09
N SER A 23 8.58 5.11 7.74
CA SER A 23 7.57 4.09 8.02
C SER A 23 8.05 2.77 7.44
N GLU A 24 8.20 1.74 8.29
CA GLU A 24 8.74 0.47 7.85
C GLU A 24 7.70 -0.27 7.02
N VAL A 25 8.07 -0.60 5.77
CA VAL A 25 7.23 -1.43 4.90
C VAL A 25 7.38 -2.89 5.35
N ALA A 26 6.33 -3.42 5.98
CA ALA A 26 6.29 -4.80 6.45
C ALA A 26 6.01 -5.81 5.31
N TYR A 27 5.24 -5.39 4.31
CA TYR A 27 4.91 -6.20 3.14
C TYR A 27 4.60 -5.32 1.94
N HIS A 28 5.07 -5.73 0.76
CA HIS A 28 4.75 -5.06 -0.51
C HIS A 28 4.83 -6.08 -1.65
N HIS A 29 3.71 -6.35 -2.30
CA HIS A 29 3.67 -7.32 -3.38
C HIS A 29 2.61 -6.97 -4.42
N TYR A 30 2.93 -7.20 -5.70
CA TYR A 30 2.00 -7.07 -6.83
C TYR A 30 1.67 -8.43 -7.43
N ARG A 31 0.45 -8.56 -7.90
CA ARG A 31 -0.03 -9.64 -8.76
C ARG A 31 -0.31 -9.10 -10.14
N HIS A 32 0.31 -9.72 -11.14
CA HIS A 32 0.04 -9.38 -12.54
C HIS A 32 -1.33 -9.87 -12.96
N VAL A 33 -2.04 -9.04 -13.73
CA VAL A 33 -3.33 -9.35 -14.34
C VAL A 33 -3.12 -9.76 -15.79
N SER A 34 -3.56 -10.95 -16.15
CA SER A 34 -3.38 -11.49 -17.50
C SER A 34 -4.25 -10.76 -18.52
N SER A 35 -3.79 -10.69 -19.78
CA SER A 35 -4.61 -10.22 -20.90
C SER A 35 -5.82 -11.14 -21.10
N PRO A 36 -7.03 -10.61 -21.42
CA PRO A 36 -7.31 -9.24 -21.90
C PRO A 36 -7.67 -8.24 -20.79
N GLY A 37 -7.46 -8.55 -19.53
CA GLY A 37 -7.75 -7.70 -18.38
C GLY A 37 -8.23 -8.50 -17.18
N TRP A 38 -8.54 -7.81 -16.09
CA TRP A 38 -8.96 -8.43 -14.83
C TRP A 38 -10.40 -8.95 -14.93
N ASP A 39 -10.57 -10.25 -14.82
CA ASP A 39 -11.88 -10.90 -14.83
C ASP A 39 -12.57 -10.73 -13.48
N LYS A 40 -13.88 -10.48 -13.49
CA LYS A 40 -14.68 -10.29 -12.26
C LYS A 40 -14.73 -11.52 -11.38
N SER A 41 -14.63 -12.71 -11.99
CA SER A 41 -14.55 -13.98 -11.28
C SER A 41 -13.16 -14.27 -10.69
N ASP A 42 -12.13 -13.53 -11.13
CA ASP A 42 -10.76 -13.72 -10.69
C ASP A 42 -10.50 -12.94 -9.39
N THR A 43 -10.30 -13.68 -8.32
CA THR A 43 -9.95 -13.14 -7.01
C THR A 43 -8.45 -13.31 -6.78
N LEU A 44 -7.76 -12.19 -6.56
CA LEU A 44 -6.33 -12.17 -6.29
C LEU A 44 -6.06 -12.40 -4.80
N HIS A 45 -5.22 -13.38 -4.49
CA HIS A 45 -4.89 -13.77 -3.13
C HIS A 45 -3.50 -13.28 -2.73
N PHE A 46 -3.38 -12.73 -1.52
CA PHE A 46 -2.12 -12.30 -0.93
C PHE A 46 -1.98 -12.94 0.45
N ASN A 47 -0.80 -13.52 0.70
CA ASN A 47 -0.44 -14.07 1.99
C ASN A 47 0.65 -13.20 2.60
N ILE A 48 0.28 -12.37 3.55
CA ILE A 48 1.20 -11.51 4.28
C ILE A 48 1.82 -12.35 5.40
N PRO A 49 3.15 -12.51 5.41
CA PRO A 49 3.83 -13.32 6.42
C PRO A 49 3.69 -12.70 7.82
N PRO A 50 4.01 -13.46 8.88
CA PRO A 50 3.95 -12.96 10.25
C PRO A 50 4.73 -11.66 10.43
N VAL A 51 4.06 -10.62 10.96
CA VAL A 51 4.71 -9.34 11.25
C VAL A 51 5.75 -9.48 12.35
N ARG A 52 6.83 -8.73 12.22
CA ARG A 52 7.99 -8.83 13.12
C ARG A 52 7.78 -8.14 14.46
N GLU A 53 6.94 -7.12 14.48
CA GLU A 53 6.70 -6.26 15.64
C GLU A 53 5.20 -6.02 15.83
N SER A 54 4.80 -5.84 17.09
CA SER A 54 3.45 -5.38 17.40
C SER A 54 3.32 -3.89 17.14
N GLY A 55 2.19 -3.44 16.59
CA GLY A 55 1.99 -2.02 16.31
C GLY A 55 0.71 -1.73 15.54
N ASN A 56 0.59 -0.46 15.15
CA ASN A 56 -0.44 -0.01 14.24
C ASN A 56 0.10 -0.08 12.80
N TYR A 57 -0.69 -0.67 11.92
CA TYR A 57 -0.34 -0.85 10.52
C TYR A 57 -1.38 -0.20 9.63
N GLU A 58 -0.93 0.39 8.54
CA GLU A 58 -1.75 0.88 7.45
C GLU A 58 -1.69 -0.10 6.29
N MET A 59 -2.85 -0.53 5.82
CA MET A 59 -2.97 -1.34 4.61
C MET A 59 -3.40 -0.47 3.44
N LEU A 60 -2.66 -0.58 2.35
CA LEU A 60 -2.91 0.11 1.09
C LEU A 60 -3.17 -0.93 -0.01
N ALA A 61 -4.22 -0.70 -0.80
CA ALA A 61 -4.40 -1.36 -2.08
C ALA A 61 -3.75 -0.52 -3.17
N GLU A 62 -3.05 -1.17 -4.08
CA GLU A 62 -2.33 -0.51 -5.16
C GLU A 62 -2.80 -1.02 -6.51
N LEU A 63 -2.88 -0.13 -7.48
CA LEU A 63 -3.22 -0.46 -8.86
C LEU A 63 -2.17 0.11 -9.80
N ARG A 64 -1.86 -0.66 -10.84
CA ARG A 64 -1.20 -0.17 -12.04
C ARG A 64 -2.12 -0.33 -13.23
N THR A 65 -2.39 0.79 -13.92
CA THR A 65 -3.21 0.78 -15.13
C THR A 65 -2.38 1.28 -16.31
N ASP A 66 -2.70 0.79 -17.49
CA ASP A 66 -2.23 1.38 -18.73
C ASP A 66 -3.24 2.41 -19.29
N LYS A 67 -2.92 2.98 -20.45
CA LYS A 67 -3.76 3.99 -21.13
C LYS A 67 -5.08 3.45 -21.67
N ASN A 68 -5.26 2.12 -21.69
CA ASN A 68 -6.46 1.46 -22.20
C ASN A 68 -7.56 1.33 -21.13
N TYR A 69 -7.27 1.69 -19.87
CA TYR A 69 -8.30 1.70 -18.83
C TYR A 69 -9.34 2.77 -19.11
N PRO A 70 -10.62 2.40 -19.38
CA PRO A 70 -11.59 3.33 -19.96
C PRO A 70 -12.49 4.05 -18.94
N PHE A 71 -12.29 3.84 -17.63
CA PHE A 71 -13.19 4.35 -16.61
C PHE A 71 -12.51 5.34 -15.67
N HIS A 72 -13.31 6.26 -15.09
CA HIS A 72 -12.82 7.24 -14.13
C HIS A 72 -12.55 6.66 -12.74
N LYS A 73 -13.14 5.51 -12.43
CA LYS A 73 -13.00 4.84 -11.12
C LYS A 73 -13.07 3.33 -11.26
N ILE A 74 -12.60 2.63 -10.24
CA ILE A 74 -12.83 1.20 -10.02
C ILE A 74 -13.33 0.97 -8.60
N THR A 75 -14.25 0.04 -8.41
CA THR A 75 -14.67 -0.42 -7.09
C THR A 75 -13.95 -1.73 -6.79
N LEU A 76 -13.17 -1.75 -5.72
CA LEU A 76 -12.49 -2.93 -5.21
C LEU A 76 -13.20 -3.46 -3.98
N ILE A 77 -13.17 -4.77 -3.83
CA ILE A 77 -13.59 -5.49 -2.65
C ILE A 77 -12.34 -6.15 -2.05
N VAL A 78 -12.07 -5.85 -0.79
CA VAL A 78 -10.93 -6.40 -0.06
C VAL A 78 -11.46 -7.16 1.16
N SER A 79 -11.25 -8.47 1.18
CA SER A 79 -11.53 -9.30 2.35
C SER A 79 -10.21 -9.78 2.94
N GLN A 80 -10.10 -9.75 4.27
CA GLN A 80 -8.85 -10.03 4.96
C GLN A 80 -9.12 -10.74 6.28
N THR A 81 -8.30 -11.74 6.59
CA THR A 81 -8.39 -12.52 7.83
C THR A 81 -7.03 -12.50 8.52
N VAL A 82 -7.01 -12.06 9.77
CA VAL A 82 -5.82 -12.06 10.63
C VAL A 82 -5.70 -13.41 11.32
N ILE A 83 -4.55 -14.02 11.26
CA ILE A 83 -4.22 -15.34 11.81
C ILE A 83 -3.14 -15.16 12.89
N PRO A 84 -3.26 -15.79 14.08
CA PRO A 84 -4.18 -16.89 14.43
C PRO A 84 -5.54 -16.45 14.98
N GLU A 85 -5.79 -15.17 15.21
CA GLU A 85 -7.02 -14.68 15.86
C GLU A 85 -8.31 -15.05 15.08
N GLY A 86 -8.20 -15.25 13.76
CA GLY A 86 -9.35 -15.55 12.89
C GLY A 86 -10.25 -14.34 12.62
N LYS A 87 -9.83 -13.14 13.00
CA LYS A 87 -10.60 -11.91 12.82
C LYS A 87 -10.63 -11.51 11.35
N SER A 88 -11.85 -11.42 10.81
CA SER A 88 -12.06 -11.09 9.41
C SER A 88 -12.64 -9.69 9.23
N PHE A 89 -12.23 -9.05 8.14
CA PHE A 89 -12.69 -7.73 7.75
C PHE A 89 -13.08 -7.74 6.27
N TYR A 90 -13.99 -6.84 5.91
CA TYR A 90 -14.47 -6.66 4.56
C TYR A 90 -14.55 -5.17 4.25
N ASP A 91 -13.83 -4.73 3.23
CA ASP A 91 -13.77 -3.34 2.83
C ASP A 91 -14.18 -3.19 1.37
N ARG A 92 -14.99 -2.17 1.10
CA ARG A 92 -15.32 -1.73 -0.25
C ARG A 92 -14.66 -0.38 -0.50
N LEU A 93 -13.84 -0.31 -1.55
CA LEU A 93 -13.12 0.88 -1.93
C LEU A 93 -13.61 1.40 -3.27
N ASP A 94 -14.08 2.64 -3.31
CA ASP A 94 -14.37 3.34 -4.55
C ASP A 94 -13.15 4.19 -4.93
N CYS A 95 -12.27 3.59 -5.74
CA CYS A 95 -10.97 4.12 -6.13
C CYS A 95 -11.12 5.05 -7.33
N ARG A 96 -10.88 6.35 -7.16
CA ARG A 96 -10.87 7.31 -8.25
C ARG A 96 -9.52 7.25 -8.95
N LEU A 97 -9.54 7.18 -10.29
CA LEU A 97 -8.35 7.13 -11.14
C LEU A 97 -8.19 8.38 -11.99
N ILE A 98 -9.31 9.02 -12.33
CA ILE A 98 -9.37 10.24 -13.11
C ILE A 98 -10.28 11.22 -12.37
N ASN A 99 -9.84 12.45 -12.18
CA ASN A 99 -10.62 13.48 -11.51
C ASN A 99 -11.73 14.06 -12.41
N GLN A 100 -12.51 14.99 -11.86
CA GLN A 100 -13.63 15.62 -12.58
C GLN A 100 -13.21 16.46 -13.81
N ASN A 101 -11.95 16.87 -13.86
CA ASN A 101 -11.38 17.64 -14.97
C ASN A 101 -10.73 16.75 -16.04
N GLY A 102 -10.87 15.40 -15.93
CA GLY A 102 -10.27 14.45 -16.85
C GLY A 102 -8.77 14.21 -16.64
N VAL A 103 -8.19 14.69 -15.53
CA VAL A 103 -6.77 14.50 -15.21
C VAL A 103 -6.59 13.16 -14.49
N ILE A 104 -5.61 12.39 -14.95
CA ILE A 104 -5.20 11.13 -14.30
C ILE A 104 -4.55 11.46 -12.97
N GLU A 105 -5.02 10.83 -11.87
CA GLU A 105 -4.51 11.05 -10.51
C GLU A 105 -3.35 10.09 -10.15
N GLY A 106 -3.01 9.16 -11.03
CA GLY A 106 -1.90 8.22 -10.84
C GLY A 106 -0.57 8.78 -11.29
N ASP A 107 0.49 8.31 -10.66
CA ASP A 107 1.87 8.64 -11.01
C ASP A 107 2.38 7.77 -12.15
N GLY A 108 2.96 8.36 -13.18
CA GLY A 108 3.58 7.61 -14.27
C GLY A 108 3.40 8.23 -15.66
N ILE A 109 3.90 7.52 -16.68
CA ILE A 109 3.87 7.98 -18.09
C ILE A 109 3.14 6.97 -18.98
N SER A 110 3.54 5.71 -18.95
CA SER A 110 2.95 4.62 -19.76
C SER A 110 2.02 3.73 -18.94
N TYR A 111 2.40 3.53 -17.69
CA TYR A 111 1.59 2.93 -16.65
C TYR A 111 1.39 3.95 -15.55
N PHE A 112 0.17 4.00 -14.99
CA PHE A 112 -0.19 4.89 -13.91
C PHE A 112 -0.37 4.08 -12.64
N GLN A 113 0.35 4.47 -11.59
CA GLN A 113 0.31 3.81 -10.30
C GLN A 113 -0.54 4.62 -9.32
N TYR A 114 -1.38 3.91 -8.58
CA TYR A 114 -2.29 4.47 -7.59
C TYR A 114 -2.14 3.73 -6.27
N GLN A 115 -2.38 4.44 -5.17
CA GLN A 115 -2.45 3.88 -3.82
C GLN A 115 -3.75 4.33 -3.15
N PHE A 116 -4.46 3.39 -2.54
CA PHE A 116 -5.72 3.62 -1.86
C PHE A 116 -5.67 3.03 -0.46
N HIS A 117 -6.03 3.84 0.53
CA HIS A 117 -6.12 3.38 1.91
C HIS A 117 -7.25 2.35 2.04
N VAL A 118 -6.94 1.18 2.57
CA VAL A 118 -7.90 0.11 2.87
C VAL A 118 -8.39 0.27 4.30
N ARG A 119 -7.47 0.12 5.25
CA ARG A 119 -7.74 0.31 6.68
C ARG A 119 -6.46 0.41 7.50
N ASP A 120 -6.66 0.93 8.71
CA ASP A 120 -5.69 0.80 9.79
C ASP A 120 -6.04 -0.40 10.65
N MET A 121 -5.03 -1.13 11.10
CA MET A 121 -5.21 -2.29 11.96
C MET A 121 -4.11 -2.40 12.99
N LYS A 122 -4.46 -2.87 14.17
CA LYS A 122 -3.49 -3.21 15.21
C LYS A 122 -3.15 -4.69 15.05
N LEU A 123 -1.86 -4.98 14.87
CA LEU A 123 -1.33 -6.34 14.76
C LEU A 123 -0.36 -6.62 15.91
N ASN A 124 -0.33 -7.86 16.35
CA ASN A 124 0.64 -8.35 17.30
C ASN A 124 1.77 -9.04 16.55
N LYS A 125 2.96 -9.04 17.12
CA LYS A 125 4.09 -9.81 16.61
C LYS A 125 3.67 -11.27 16.39
N GLY A 126 3.90 -11.77 15.19
CA GLY A 126 3.51 -13.12 14.79
C GLY A 126 2.16 -13.21 14.06
N ASP A 127 1.35 -12.15 14.03
CA ASP A 127 0.13 -12.12 13.24
C ASP A 127 0.46 -12.10 11.74
N SER A 128 -0.22 -12.95 10.98
CA SER A 128 -0.20 -12.99 9.52
C SER A 128 -1.56 -12.66 8.96
N ILE A 129 -1.63 -12.27 7.67
CA ILE A 129 -2.90 -11.91 7.05
C ILE A 129 -3.08 -12.68 5.75
N HIS A 130 -4.21 -13.37 5.63
CA HIS A 130 -4.70 -13.83 4.34
C HIS A 130 -5.66 -12.80 3.76
N LEU A 131 -5.38 -12.31 2.55
CA LEU A 131 -6.13 -11.25 1.91
C LEU A 131 -6.56 -11.68 0.51
N CYS A 132 -7.80 -11.34 0.17
CA CYS A 132 -8.38 -11.52 -1.15
C CYS A 132 -8.85 -10.17 -1.68
N ILE A 133 -8.57 -9.89 -2.95
CA ILE A 133 -9.01 -8.68 -3.62
C ILE A 133 -9.67 -9.03 -4.95
N SER A 134 -10.83 -8.42 -5.22
CA SER A 134 -11.57 -8.52 -6.48
C SER A 134 -12.16 -7.17 -6.86
N HIS A 135 -12.61 -7.01 -8.10
CA HIS A 135 -13.34 -5.80 -8.48
C HIS A 135 -14.86 -6.04 -8.48
N ASN A 136 -15.61 -4.98 -8.17
CA ASN A 136 -17.09 -5.00 -8.21
C ASN A 136 -17.63 -4.03 -9.26
N MET A 137 -17.09 -4.13 -10.47
CA MET A 137 -17.57 -3.37 -11.62
C MET A 137 -18.71 -4.11 -12.34
N LYS A 138 -19.51 -3.37 -13.10
CA LYS A 138 -20.59 -3.99 -13.92
C LYS A 138 -20.03 -4.82 -15.08
N ARG A 139 -18.88 -4.42 -15.61
CA ARG A 139 -18.20 -5.10 -16.71
C ARG A 139 -17.48 -6.35 -16.19
N GLU A 140 -17.58 -7.45 -16.91
CA GLU A 140 -16.95 -8.73 -16.54
C GLU A 140 -15.42 -8.65 -16.59
N ILE A 141 -14.86 -8.14 -17.67
CA ILE A 141 -13.40 -8.00 -17.86
C ILE A 141 -13.03 -6.53 -17.83
N MET A 142 -12.16 -6.14 -16.92
CA MET A 142 -11.62 -4.79 -16.79
C MET A 142 -10.31 -4.67 -17.56
N PRO A 143 -10.34 -4.08 -18.78
CA PRO A 143 -9.14 -3.90 -19.57
C PRO A 143 -8.25 -2.80 -18.96
N GLY A 144 -6.96 -2.84 -19.27
CA GLY A 144 -6.04 -1.80 -18.85
C GLY A 144 -5.59 -1.87 -17.39
N ILE A 145 -6.03 -2.87 -16.62
CA ILE A 145 -5.43 -3.18 -15.32
C ILE A 145 -4.21 -4.08 -15.59
N ALA A 146 -3.02 -3.60 -15.24
CA ALA A 146 -1.78 -4.36 -15.44
C ALA A 146 -1.40 -5.16 -14.19
N ASP A 147 -1.44 -4.50 -13.02
CA ASP A 147 -1.09 -5.14 -11.75
C ASP A 147 -2.01 -4.63 -10.63
N VAL A 148 -2.23 -5.50 -9.67
CA VAL A 148 -2.90 -5.18 -8.40
C VAL A 148 -1.93 -5.51 -7.27
N GLY A 149 -1.77 -4.60 -6.33
CA GLY A 149 -0.81 -4.74 -5.24
C GLY A 149 -1.41 -4.52 -3.87
N ILE A 150 -0.70 -5.02 -2.87
CA ILE A 150 -0.95 -4.75 -1.46
C ILE A 150 0.34 -4.29 -0.81
N CYS A 151 0.25 -3.19 -0.07
CA CYS A 151 1.31 -2.69 0.77
C CYS A 151 0.82 -2.60 2.22
N LEU A 152 1.60 -3.15 3.15
CA LEU A 152 1.38 -3.04 4.60
C LEU A 152 2.54 -2.26 5.19
N LYS A 153 2.25 -1.08 5.76
CA LYS A 153 3.22 -0.19 6.40
C LYS A 153 2.97 -0.11 7.89
N GLN A 154 4.03 -0.21 8.68
CA GLN A 154 3.95 0.08 10.11
C GLN A 154 3.86 1.60 10.30
N LYS A 155 2.85 2.06 11.05
CA LYS A 155 2.73 3.46 11.44
C LYS A 155 3.66 3.73 12.63
N GLU A 156 4.36 4.83 12.59
CA GLU A 156 5.11 5.29 13.76
C GLU A 156 4.13 5.52 14.92
N THR A 157 4.46 4.94 16.07
CA THR A 157 3.82 5.32 17.31
C THR A 157 4.33 6.73 17.62
N GLY A 158 3.50 7.75 17.39
CA GLY A 158 3.85 9.12 17.71
C GLY A 158 4.37 9.15 19.16
N ARG A 159 5.60 9.62 19.36
CA ARG A 159 6.04 10.06 20.68
C ARG A 159 5.05 11.14 21.10
N ILE A 160 4.22 10.82 22.07
CA ILE A 160 3.50 11.83 22.82
C ILE A 160 4.61 12.67 23.46
N SER A 161 4.81 13.87 22.94
CA SER A 161 5.58 14.89 23.66
C SER A 161 4.70 15.30 24.83
N ASP A 162 4.98 14.72 25.99
CA ASP A 162 4.49 15.24 27.27
C ASP A 162 5.11 16.64 27.44
N GLU A 163 4.31 17.67 27.23
CA GLU A 163 4.51 19.02 27.79
C GLU A 163 3.80 19.13 29.14
#